data_d6b140209c2c21449fa15974079d7cae
#
_entry.id   d6b140209c2c21449fa15974079d7cae
#
_cell.length_a   1.000
_cell.length_b   1.000
_cell.length_c   1.000
_cell.angle_alpha   90.00
_cell.angle_beta   90.00
_cell.angle_gamma   90.00
#
_symmetry.space_group_name_H-M   'P 1'
#
loop_
_entity.id
_entity.type
_entity.pdbx_description
1 polymer ?
#
loop_
_entity_poly.entity_id
_entity_poly.type
_entity_poly.pdbx_seq_one_letter_code
_entity_poly.pdbx_strand_id
1 'polypeptide(L)'
;KKMKTVYVYLQDGFADWEAGYAVAELHSGRFFQPAAARLQVKTCALSREPITTMGGLRLLPDLTVDEICLGEAAMLILPGGDGWLSLQHEMILEKAAAFLAAETPVAAICAATVALGRVGLLNHHRHTSVDLEFLRMVGGEAYSGSALYEQQPAVMDGNLITAAGTAPLEFACRIFERLDVFSPATLEAWYLLHKEKRAEYYDALVKSMA
;
A
#
# COMPACT_ATOMS: atom_id res chain seq x y z
N LYS A 1 -12.57 11.26 17.59
CA LYS A 1 -12.81 10.50 16.34
C LYS A 1 -12.63 9.00 16.64
N LYS A 2 -13.49 8.14 16.07
CA LYS A 2 -13.35 6.67 16.18
C LYS A 2 -12.03 6.27 15.51
N MET A 3 -11.27 5.36 16.13
CA MET A 3 -10.04 4.80 15.56
C MET A 3 -10.37 3.95 14.34
N LYS A 4 -9.63 4.13 13.24
CA LYS A 4 -9.76 3.34 12.02
C LYS A 4 -8.52 2.47 11.80
N THR A 5 -8.68 1.38 11.07
CA THR A 5 -7.63 0.37 10.87
C THR A 5 -7.07 0.43 9.46
N VAL A 6 -5.75 0.53 9.37
CA VAL A 6 -5.00 0.22 8.15
C VAL A 6 -4.64 -1.26 8.21
N TYR A 7 -5.16 -2.04 7.26
CA TYR A 7 -4.85 -3.45 7.14
C TYR A 7 -3.67 -3.67 6.21
N VAL A 8 -2.70 -4.49 6.61
CA VAL A 8 -1.53 -4.86 5.80
C VAL A 8 -1.57 -6.35 5.56
N TYR A 9 -1.71 -6.76 4.30
CA TYR A 9 -1.75 -8.17 3.93
C TYR A 9 -0.36 -8.78 3.96
N LEU A 10 -0.24 -9.92 4.64
CA LEU A 10 0.98 -10.68 4.75
C LEU A 10 0.86 -12.01 4.03
N GLN A 11 1.92 -12.40 3.32
CA GLN A 11 2.08 -13.71 2.70
C GLN A 11 3.53 -14.18 2.83
N ASP A 12 3.77 -15.47 2.76
CA ASP A 12 5.15 -15.98 2.69
C ASP A 12 5.90 -15.37 1.52
N GLY A 13 7.12 -14.92 1.77
CA GLY A 13 7.98 -14.31 0.78
C GLY A 13 7.61 -12.88 0.37
N PHE A 14 6.74 -12.17 1.13
CA PHE A 14 6.51 -10.76 0.82
C PHE A 14 7.78 -9.93 1.05
N ALA A 15 7.96 -8.87 0.25
CA ALA A 15 9.13 -8.01 0.29
C ALA A 15 9.07 -7.05 1.49
N ASP A 16 10.00 -7.20 2.43
CA ASP A 16 10.06 -6.47 3.70
C ASP A 16 10.10 -4.94 3.52
N TRP A 17 10.79 -4.46 2.50
CA TRP A 17 11.03 -3.02 2.28
C TRP A 17 9.86 -2.29 1.62
N GLU A 18 8.95 -2.97 0.93
CA GLU A 18 7.97 -2.31 0.07
C GLU A 18 6.93 -1.52 0.84
N ALA A 19 6.41 -2.05 1.94
CA ALA A 19 5.48 -1.35 2.81
C ALA A 19 6.14 -0.74 4.05
N GLY A 20 7.44 -0.92 4.23
CA GLY A 20 8.16 -0.58 5.47
C GLY A 20 8.02 0.87 5.89
N TYR A 21 8.23 1.82 4.98
CA TYR A 21 8.04 3.25 5.26
C TYR A 21 6.60 3.57 5.67
N ALA A 22 5.64 3.08 4.92
CA ALA A 22 4.22 3.35 5.19
C ALA A 22 3.81 2.80 6.55
N VAL A 23 4.11 1.54 6.83
CA VAL A 23 3.73 0.86 8.08
C VAL A 23 4.37 1.53 9.30
N ALA A 24 5.68 1.85 9.22
CA ALA A 24 6.40 2.47 10.33
C ALA A 24 5.83 3.84 10.71
N GLU A 25 5.57 4.70 9.72
CA GLU A 25 5.05 6.04 10.00
C GLU A 25 3.57 6.03 10.39
N LEU A 26 2.76 5.15 9.81
CA LEU A 26 1.35 5.04 10.17
C LEU A 26 1.15 4.48 11.58
N HIS A 27 1.98 3.51 11.99
CA HIS A 27 1.88 2.94 13.33
C HIS A 27 2.40 3.90 14.40
N SER A 28 3.57 4.52 14.17
CA SER A 28 4.16 5.45 15.14
C SER A 28 3.39 6.77 15.26
N GLY A 29 2.79 7.23 14.17
CA GLY A 29 2.08 8.51 14.10
C GLY A 29 2.95 9.74 14.41
N ARG A 30 4.28 9.57 14.45
CA ARG A 30 5.24 10.59 14.94
C ARG A 30 5.25 11.89 14.14
N PHE A 31 4.78 11.87 12.91
CA PHE A 31 4.71 13.03 12.01
C PHE A 31 3.28 13.42 11.65
N PHE A 32 2.29 12.86 12.34
CA PHE A 32 0.89 13.15 12.05
C PHE A 32 0.55 14.60 12.37
N GLN A 33 -0.17 15.24 11.46
CA GLN A 33 -0.77 16.54 11.73
C GLN A 33 -1.87 16.44 12.80
N PRO A 34 -2.11 17.51 13.58
CA PRO A 34 -3.09 17.46 14.68
C PRO A 34 -4.52 17.07 14.24
N ALA A 35 -4.90 17.42 13.00
CA ALA A 35 -6.21 17.09 12.45
C ALA A 35 -6.36 15.64 11.97
N ALA A 36 -5.25 14.89 11.86
CA ALA A 36 -5.25 13.54 11.34
C ALA A 36 -6.22 12.61 12.08
N ALA A 37 -6.72 11.61 11.35
CA ALA A 37 -7.51 10.55 11.95
C ALA A 37 -6.64 9.71 12.91
N ARG A 38 -7.28 9.15 13.95
CA ARG A 38 -6.61 8.14 14.80
C ARG A 38 -6.58 6.82 14.04
N LEU A 39 -5.39 6.32 13.80
CA LEU A 39 -5.17 5.08 13.08
C LEU A 39 -4.51 4.02 13.97
N GLN A 40 -4.80 2.77 13.65
CA GLN A 40 -4.01 1.60 14.06
C GLN A 40 -3.63 0.79 12.83
N VAL A 41 -2.49 0.15 12.86
CA VAL A 41 -2.07 -0.80 11.83
C VAL A 41 -2.31 -2.21 12.36
N LYS A 42 -2.97 -3.05 11.54
CA LYS A 42 -3.13 -4.48 11.81
C LYS A 42 -2.72 -5.29 10.61
N THR A 43 -2.02 -6.37 10.86
CA THR A 43 -1.62 -7.33 9.85
C THR A 43 -2.70 -8.39 9.65
N CYS A 44 -2.92 -8.79 8.40
CA CYS A 44 -3.86 -9.86 8.06
C CYS A 44 -3.23 -10.85 7.08
N ALA A 45 -3.62 -12.12 7.16
CA ALA A 45 -3.15 -13.17 6.27
C ALA A 45 -4.29 -14.19 6.01
N LEU A 46 -4.03 -15.20 5.18
CA LEU A 46 -5.01 -16.26 4.91
C LEU A 46 -5.27 -17.15 6.14
N SER A 47 -4.31 -17.24 7.05
CA SER A 47 -4.45 -17.94 8.33
C SER A 47 -3.71 -17.18 9.43
N ARG A 48 -3.87 -17.63 10.68
CA ARG A 48 -3.11 -17.08 11.82
C ARG A 48 -1.73 -17.72 12.02
N GLU A 49 -1.34 -18.63 11.12
CA GLU A 49 0.00 -19.23 11.20
C GLU A 49 1.08 -18.17 10.89
N PRO A 50 2.24 -18.29 11.51
CA PRO A 50 3.35 -17.40 11.21
C PRO A 50 3.73 -17.46 9.74
N ILE A 51 3.96 -16.30 9.13
CA ILE A 51 4.52 -16.16 7.80
C ILE A 51 6.01 -15.83 7.88
N THR A 52 6.76 -16.15 6.84
CA THR A 52 8.17 -15.77 6.71
C THR A 52 8.35 -14.82 5.55
N THR A 53 8.94 -13.65 5.80
CA THR A 53 9.17 -12.63 4.77
C THR A 53 10.30 -13.03 3.81
N MET A 54 10.49 -12.27 2.74
CA MET A 54 11.62 -12.45 1.82
C MET A 54 12.96 -12.29 2.54
N GLY A 55 13.05 -11.43 3.55
CA GLY A 55 14.23 -11.23 4.40
C GLY A 55 14.40 -12.28 5.53
N GLY A 56 13.49 -13.26 5.63
CA GLY A 56 13.54 -14.31 6.63
C GLY A 56 12.96 -13.94 8.00
N LEU A 57 12.28 -12.79 8.12
CA LEU A 57 11.59 -12.42 9.36
C LEU A 57 10.32 -13.25 9.53
N ARG A 58 10.09 -13.75 10.74
CA ARG A 58 8.86 -14.48 11.08
C ARG A 58 7.87 -13.54 11.75
N LEU A 59 6.70 -13.42 11.17
CA LEU A 59 5.64 -12.53 11.63
C LEU A 59 4.37 -13.34 11.92
N LEU A 60 3.70 -12.99 13.01
CA LEU A 60 2.40 -13.55 13.36
C LEU A 60 1.32 -12.56 12.95
N PRO A 61 0.39 -12.92 12.05
CA PRO A 61 -0.72 -12.05 11.66
C PRO A 61 -1.65 -11.75 12.84
N ASP A 62 -2.15 -10.52 12.92
CA ASP A 62 -3.13 -10.12 13.95
C ASP A 62 -4.49 -10.76 13.72
N LEU A 63 -4.87 -10.95 12.43
CA LEU A 63 -6.18 -11.49 12.05
C LEU A 63 -6.11 -12.19 10.69
N THR A 64 -7.16 -12.92 10.35
CA THR A 64 -7.33 -13.51 9.03
C THR A 64 -8.10 -12.57 8.09
N VAL A 65 -8.02 -12.80 6.77
CA VAL A 65 -8.66 -11.94 5.75
C VAL A 65 -10.18 -11.86 5.93
N ASP A 66 -10.84 -12.93 6.36
CA ASP A 66 -12.29 -12.96 6.62
C ASP A 66 -12.68 -12.12 7.86
N GLU A 67 -11.78 -11.91 8.81
CA GLU A 67 -12.00 -11.08 9.99
C GLU A 67 -11.85 -9.56 9.71
N ILE A 68 -11.44 -9.15 8.51
CA ILE A 68 -11.34 -7.74 8.15
C ILE A 68 -12.72 -7.07 8.21
N CYS A 69 -12.84 -6.02 9.02
CA CYS A 69 -14.04 -5.22 9.15
C CYS A 69 -13.97 -3.97 8.26
N LEU A 70 -14.66 -3.99 7.13
CA LEU A 70 -14.65 -2.88 6.15
C LEU A 70 -15.17 -1.55 6.75
N GLY A 71 -16.18 -1.60 7.63
CA GLY A 71 -16.73 -0.41 8.28
C GLY A 71 -15.76 0.32 9.21
N GLU A 72 -14.69 -0.36 9.63
CA GLU A 72 -13.61 0.21 10.48
C GLU A 72 -12.33 0.49 9.71
N ALA A 73 -12.30 0.13 8.43
CA ALA A 73 -11.12 0.27 7.62
C ALA A 73 -10.81 1.73 7.25
N ALA A 74 -9.53 2.07 7.26
CA ALA A 74 -8.98 3.28 6.67
C ALA A 74 -8.36 2.99 5.30
N MET A 75 -7.70 1.84 5.15
CA MET A 75 -6.99 1.43 3.94
C MET A 75 -6.64 -0.05 4.01
N LEU A 76 -6.49 -0.68 2.84
CA LEU A 76 -5.88 -1.99 2.65
C LEU A 76 -4.54 -1.81 1.90
N ILE A 77 -3.44 -2.26 2.49
CA ILE A 77 -2.10 -2.26 1.88
C ILE A 77 -1.74 -3.68 1.45
N LEU A 78 -1.35 -3.83 0.19
CA LEU A 78 -0.94 -5.08 -0.43
C LEU A 78 0.54 -4.99 -0.84
N PRO A 79 1.48 -5.45 0.00
CA PRO A 79 2.90 -5.54 -0.35
C PRO A 79 3.12 -6.55 -1.46
N GLY A 80 4.16 -6.36 -2.26
CA GLY A 80 4.57 -7.33 -3.27
C GLY A 80 5.26 -8.54 -2.67
N GLY A 81 5.51 -9.51 -3.53
CA GLY A 81 6.16 -10.77 -3.19
C GLY A 81 5.90 -11.82 -4.26
N ASP A 82 6.65 -12.89 -4.25
CA ASP A 82 6.62 -13.91 -5.29
C ASP A 82 5.31 -14.73 -5.31
N GLY A 83 4.59 -14.76 -4.19
CA GLY A 83 3.37 -15.55 -4.03
C GLY A 83 2.15 -15.05 -4.81
N TRP A 84 2.13 -13.81 -5.29
CA TRP A 84 0.96 -13.19 -5.92
C TRP A 84 0.47 -13.85 -7.23
N LEU A 85 1.29 -14.63 -7.87
CA LEU A 85 0.89 -15.38 -9.07
C LEU A 85 0.10 -16.66 -8.75
N SER A 86 0.07 -17.06 -7.48
CA SER A 86 -0.73 -18.19 -6.99
C SER A 86 -2.21 -17.83 -6.84
N LEU A 87 -3.10 -18.80 -7.10
CA LEU A 87 -4.56 -18.63 -6.92
C LEU A 87 -5.00 -18.56 -5.46
N GLN A 88 -4.13 -18.89 -4.51
CA GLN A 88 -4.46 -18.84 -3.07
C GLN A 88 -4.83 -17.44 -2.56
N HIS A 89 -4.54 -16.37 -3.31
CA HIS A 89 -4.79 -14.98 -2.91
C HIS A 89 -6.15 -14.43 -3.39
N GLU A 90 -7.06 -15.27 -3.91
CA GLU A 90 -8.36 -14.80 -4.39
C GLU A 90 -9.16 -14.08 -3.31
N MET A 91 -9.18 -14.60 -2.09
CA MET A 91 -9.93 -14.00 -0.97
C MET A 91 -9.51 -12.56 -0.66
N ILE A 92 -8.20 -12.25 -0.67
CA ILE A 92 -7.75 -10.86 -0.45
C ILE A 92 -8.02 -9.97 -1.65
N LEU A 93 -8.02 -10.50 -2.88
CA LEU A 93 -8.39 -9.75 -4.08
C LEU A 93 -9.88 -9.41 -4.10
N GLU A 94 -10.75 -10.33 -3.68
CA GLU A 94 -12.18 -10.05 -3.46
C GLU A 94 -12.38 -8.97 -2.37
N LYS A 95 -11.59 -9.04 -1.30
CA LYS A 95 -11.61 -8.01 -0.26
C LYS A 95 -11.16 -6.66 -0.82
N ALA A 96 -10.12 -6.60 -1.64
CA ALA A 96 -9.67 -5.39 -2.30
C ALA A 96 -10.77 -4.79 -3.20
N ALA A 97 -11.47 -5.62 -3.97
CA ALA A 97 -12.62 -5.19 -4.76
C ALA A 97 -13.73 -4.59 -3.88
N ALA A 98 -14.04 -5.21 -2.74
CA ALA A 98 -15.03 -4.71 -1.79
C ALA A 98 -14.61 -3.36 -1.17
N PHE A 99 -13.31 -3.16 -0.88
CA PHE A 99 -12.77 -1.90 -0.40
C PHE A 99 -12.99 -0.78 -1.43
N LEU A 100 -12.60 -1.02 -2.68
CA LEU A 100 -12.78 -0.02 -3.76
C LEU A 100 -14.25 0.29 -4.00
N ALA A 101 -15.13 -0.71 -4.01
CA ALA A 101 -16.58 -0.53 -4.16
C ALA A 101 -17.20 0.28 -3.01
N ALA A 102 -16.62 0.21 -1.81
CA ALA A 102 -17.03 0.99 -0.64
C ALA A 102 -16.27 2.32 -0.51
N GLU A 103 -15.61 2.77 -1.56
CA GLU A 103 -14.79 3.99 -1.59
C GLU A 103 -13.71 4.04 -0.49
N THR A 104 -13.25 2.86 -0.06
CA THR A 104 -12.16 2.71 0.91
C THR A 104 -10.86 2.42 0.18
N PRO A 105 -9.76 3.13 0.49
CA PRO A 105 -8.52 3.03 -0.27
C PRO A 105 -7.87 1.64 -0.26
N VAL A 106 -7.32 1.26 -1.42
CA VAL A 106 -6.43 0.12 -1.61
C VAL A 106 -5.10 0.62 -2.15
N ALA A 107 -4.00 0.20 -1.56
CA ALA A 107 -2.65 0.52 -1.99
C ALA A 107 -1.88 -0.76 -2.28
N ALA A 108 -1.42 -0.93 -3.51
CA ALA A 108 -0.70 -2.12 -3.97
C ALA A 108 0.65 -1.73 -4.58
N ILE A 109 1.67 -2.53 -4.31
CA ILE A 109 3.02 -2.30 -4.82
C ILE A 109 3.59 -3.58 -5.47
N CYS A 110 4.39 -3.41 -6.52
CA CYS A 110 5.11 -4.51 -7.18
C CYS A 110 4.15 -5.59 -7.71
N ALA A 111 4.40 -6.86 -7.42
CA ALA A 111 3.60 -7.98 -7.88
C ALA A 111 2.13 -7.96 -7.41
N ALA A 112 1.83 -7.23 -6.32
CA ALA A 112 0.44 -7.02 -5.90
C ALA A 112 -0.37 -6.25 -6.94
N THR A 113 0.24 -5.30 -7.68
CA THR A 113 -0.43 -4.57 -8.77
C THR A 113 -0.78 -5.51 -9.93
N VAL A 114 0.10 -6.49 -10.22
CA VAL A 114 -0.14 -7.50 -11.25
C VAL A 114 -1.33 -8.39 -10.86
N ALA A 115 -1.43 -8.77 -9.59
CA ALA A 115 -2.57 -9.52 -9.08
C ALA A 115 -3.89 -8.74 -9.21
N LEU A 116 -3.90 -7.43 -8.93
CA LEU A 116 -5.06 -6.56 -9.18
C LEU A 116 -5.42 -6.51 -10.68
N GLY A 117 -4.43 -6.45 -11.57
CA GLY A 117 -4.62 -6.49 -13.01
C GLY A 117 -5.30 -7.79 -13.48
N ARG A 118 -4.86 -8.91 -12.93
CA ARG A 118 -5.40 -10.24 -13.24
C ARG A 118 -6.90 -10.40 -12.93
N VAL A 119 -7.41 -9.63 -11.99
CA VAL A 119 -8.85 -9.63 -11.64
C VAL A 119 -9.58 -8.39 -12.13
N GLY A 120 -8.98 -7.60 -13.03
CA GLY A 120 -9.61 -6.45 -13.68
C GLY A 120 -9.74 -5.19 -12.84
N LEU A 121 -9.19 -5.13 -11.63
CA LEU A 121 -9.33 -3.98 -10.72
C LEU A 121 -8.54 -2.74 -11.17
N LEU A 122 -7.66 -2.85 -12.17
CA LEU A 122 -6.93 -1.73 -12.76
C LEU A 122 -7.62 -1.12 -13.99
N ASN A 123 -8.67 -1.75 -14.53
CA ASN A 123 -9.19 -1.44 -15.86
C ASN A 123 -9.78 -0.04 -16.01
N HIS A 124 -10.23 0.57 -14.91
CA HIS A 124 -10.89 1.88 -14.90
C HIS A 124 -10.12 2.94 -14.10
N HIS A 125 -8.87 2.65 -13.72
CA HIS A 125 -8.03 3.53 -12.94
C HIS A 125 -6.71 3.82 -13.65
N ARG A 126 -6.21 5.05 -13.53
CA ARG A 126 -4.81 5.32 -13.82
C ARG A 126 -3.96 4.54 -12.83
N HIS A 127 -2.93 3.89 -13.31
CA HIS A 127 -2.12 2.99 -12.50
C HIS A 127 -0.72 2.81 -13.05
N THR A 128 0.16 2.29 -12.21
CA THR A 128 1.47 1.77 -12.59
C THR A 128 1.65 0.34 -12.08
N SER A 129 2.74 -0.29 -12.47
CA SER A 129 3.07 -1.66 -12.06
C SER A 129 4.58 -1.86 -12.14
N VAL A 130 5.02 -3.10 -12.06
CA VAL A 130 6.41 -3.53 -12.29
C VAL A 130 6.85 -3.17 -13.70
N ASP A 131 6.01 -3.57 -14.68
CA ASP A 131 6.23 -3.37 -16.12
C ASP A 131 4.91 -3.59 -16.86
N LEU A 132 4.64 -2.82 -17.92
CA LEU A 132 3.38 -2.90 -18.67
C LEU A 132 3.23 -4.20 -19.42
N GLU A 133 4.30 -4.68 -20.07
CA GLU A 133 4.22 -5.90 -20.85
C GLU A 133 4.04 -7.13 -19.96
N PHE A 134 4.71 -7.15 -18.81
CA PHE A 134 4.49 -8.18 -17.80
C PHE A 134 3.06 -8.14 -17.25
N LEU A 135 2.53 -6.94 -16.97
CA LEU A 135 1.14 -6.77 -16.54
C LEU A 135 0.14 -7.27 -17.57
N ARG A 136 0.36 -6.97 -18.85
CA ARG A 136 -0.46 -7.50 -19.97
C ARG A 136 -0.41 -9.02 -20.06
N MET A 137 0.80 -9.58 -19.99
CA MET A 137 1.01 -11.01 -20.09
C MET A 137 0.28 -11.78 -18.97
N VAL A 138 0.43 -11.33 -17.73
CA VAL A 138 -0.16 -12.02 -16.56
C VAL A 138 -1.65 -11.70 -16.41
N GLY A 139 -2.05 -10.46 -16.67
CA GLY A 139 -3.44 -10.03 -16.60
C GLY A 139 -4.32 -10.66 -17.69
N GLY A 140 -3.73 -11.00 -18.83
CA GLY A 140 -4.41 -11.67 -19.93
C GLY A 140 -5.66 -10.90 -20.39
N GLU A 141 -6.73 -11.63 -20.72
CA GLU A 141 -7.99 -11.02 -21.17
C GLU A 141 -8.70 -10.19 -20.08
N ALA A 142 -8.45 -10.47 -18.82
CA ALA A 142 -9.06 -9.73 -17.71
C ALA A 142 -8.48 -8.30 -17.56
N TYR A 143 -7.25 -8.07 -18.05
CA TYR A 143 -6.62 -6.76 -17.99
C TYR A 143 -6.83 -5.97 -19.29
N SER A 144 -7.70 -4.98 -19.26
CA SER A 144 -7.98 -4.07 -20.37
C SER A 144 -7.56 -2.61 -20.12
N GLY A 145 -6.87 -2.36 -19.00
CA GLY A 145 -6.52 -1.01 -18.52
C GLY A 145 -5.28 -0.39 -19.13
N SER A 146 -4.65 -0.97 -20.15
CA SER A 146 -3.35 -0.51 -20.70
C SER A 146 -3.30 0.96 -21.11
N ALA A 147 -4.42 1.53 -21.56
CA ALA A 147 -4.50 2.95 -21.95
C ALA A 147 -4.40 3.91 -20.74
N LEU A 148 -4.62 3.40 -19.52
CA LEU A 148 -4.55 4.16 -18.27
C LEU A 148 -3.24 3.89 -17.49
N TYR A 149 -2.35 3.09 -18.07
CA TYR A 149 -1.04 2.83 -17.48
C TYR A 149 -0.15 4.07 -17.57
N GLU A 150 0.48 4.42 -16.47
CA GLU A 150 1.45 5.51 -16.37
C GLU A 150 2.83 4.96 -15.99
N GLN A 151 3.86 5.32 -16.73
CA GLN A 151 5.26 4.99 -16.42
C GLN A 151 5.77 5.93 -15.32
N GLN A 152 5.21 5.78 -14.11
CA GLN A 152 5.54 6.57 -12.92
C GLN A 152 5.93 5.68 -11.75
N PRO A 153 6.75 6.15 -10.79
CA PRO A 153 7.10 5.38 -9.60
C PRO A 153 5.88 4.93 -8.79
N ALA A 154 4.93 5.84 -8.59
CA ALA A 154 3.66 5.57 -7.92
C ALA A 154 2.54 6.45 -8.50
N VAL A 155 1.36 5.87 -8.66
CA VAL A 155 0.15 6.53 -9.18
C VAL A 155 -0.97 6.40 -8.15
N MET A 156 -1.68 7.50 -7.91
CA MET A 156 -2.91 7.52 -7.13
C MET A 156 -4.05 7.99 -8.03
N ASP A 157 -5.11 7.19 -8.10
CA ASP A 157 -6.34 7.54 -8.81
C ASP A 157 -7.56 7.24 -7.92
N GLY A 158 -8.10 8.27 -7.32
CA GLY A 158 -9.19 8.15 -6.34
C GLY A 158 -8.76 7.30 -5.13
N ASN A 159 -9.36 6.13 -5.00
CA ASN A 159 -9.12 5.20 -3.90
C ASN A 159 -8.11 4.09 -4.24
N LEU A 160 -7.52 4.11 -5.42
CA LEU A 160 -6.50 3.16 -5.81
C LEU A 160 -5.11 3.81 -5.85
N ILE A 161 -4.17 3.21 -5.13
CA ILE A 161 -2.74 3.55 -5.17
C ILE A 161 -1.99 2.35 -5.73
N THR A 162 -1.14 2.57 -6.72
CA THR A 162 -0.26 1.55 -7.29
C THR A 162 1.16 2.06 -7.36
N ALA A 163 2.15 1.19 -7.19
CA ALA A 163 3.57 1.55 -7.28
C ALA A 163 4.42 0.42 -7.86
N ALA A 164 5.53 0.79 -8.49
CA ALA A 164 6.57 -0.14 -8.88
C ALA A 164 7.34 -0.63 -7.64
N GLY A 165 7.86 -1.86 -7.67
CA GLY A 165 8.57 -2.46 -6.52
C GLY A 165 9.86 -1.72 -6.12
N THR A 166 10.37 -0.87 -6.98
CA THR A 166 11.54 0.00 -6.73
C THR A 166 11.17 1.36 -6.12
N ALA A 167 9.88 1.61 -5.87
CA ALA A 167 9.36 2.89 -5.41
C ALA A 167 8.64 2.84 -4.04
N PRO A 168 9.20 2.18 -3.00
CA PRO A 168 8.56 2.10 -1.68
C PRO A 168 8.38 3.48 -1.02
N LEU A 169 9.25 4.43 -1.32
CA LEU A 169 9.20 5.79 -0.78
C LEU A 169 8.02 6.58 -1.39
N GLU A 170 7.89 6.57 -2.71
CA GLU A 170 6.79 7.21 -3.43
C GLU A 170 5.45 6.55 -3.10
N PHE A 171 5.44 5.22 -2.92
CA PHE A 171 4.28 4.46 -2.45
C PHE A 171 3.80 4.96 -1.08
N ALA A 172 4.71 5.10 -0.11
CA ALA A 172 4.40 5.63 1.20
C ALA A 172 3.86 7.07 1.14
N CYS A 173 4.46 7.94 0.30
CA CYS A 173 3.97 9.31 0.09
C CYS A 173 2.51 9.35 -0.36
N ARG A 174 2.13 8.53 -1.36
CA ARG A 174 0.73 8.46 -1.83
C ARG A 174 -0.21 7.95 -0.75
N ILE A 175 0.23 7.02 0.09
CA ILE A 175 -0.55 6.54 1.24
C ILE A 175 -0.79 7.66 2.26
N PHE A 176 0.26 8.40 2.65
CA PHE A 176 0.14 9.50 3.60
C PHE A 176 -0.73 10.64 3.07
N GLU A 177 -0.58 10.97 1.78
CA GLU A 177 -1.43 11.94 1.08
C GLU A 177 -2.90 11.50 1.10
N ARG A 178 -3.19 10.24 0.72
CA ARG A 178 -4.55 9.73 0.66
C ARG A 178 -5.24 9.65 2.02
N LEU A 179 -4.48 9.36 3.07
CA LEU A 179 -4.98 9.30 4.45
C LEU A 179 -4.99 10.67 5.15
N ASP A 180 -4.43 11.69 4.51
CA ASP A 180 -4.31 13.06 5.05
C ASP A 180 -3.69 13.08 6.46
N VAL A 181 -2.62 12.29 6.64
CA VAL A 181 -1.99 12.14 7.96
C VAL A 181 -0.82 13.10 8.18
N PHE A 182 -0.17 13.57 7.11
CA PHE A 182 0.88 14.59 7.17
C PHE A 182 0.36 15.90 6.59
N SER A 183 0.81 17.02 7.11
CA SER A 183 0.63 18.29 6.39
C SER A 183 1.43 18.27 5.07
N PRO A 184 1.06 19.07 4.05
CA PRO A 184 1.83 19.13 2.81
C PRO A 184 3.31 19.45 3.03
N ALA A 185 3.63 20.36 3.94
CA ALA A 185 5.01 20.72 4.27
C ALA A 185 5.77 19.57 4.95
N THR A 186 5.10 18.84 5.86
CA THR A 186 5.68 17.66 6.52
C THR A 186 5.94 16.55 5.50
N LEU A 187 4.98 16.30 4.60
CA LEU A 187 5.12 15.26 3.57
C LEU A 187 6.28 15.55 2.63
N GLU A 188 6.41 16.79 2.16
CA GLU A 188 7.51 17.21 1.29
C GLU A 188 8.86 17.06 1.99
N ALA A 189 9.00 17.58 3.20
CA ALA A 189 10.24 17.48 3.98
C ALA A 189 10.62 16.03 4.29
N TRP A 190 9.65 15.20 4.65
CA TRP A 190 9.86 13.77 4.90
C TRP A 190 10.32 13.05 3.63
N TYR A 191 9.67 13.30 2.48
CA TYR A 191 10.05 12.71 1.21
C TYR A 191 11.48 13.11 0.80
N LEU A 192 11.79 14.40 0.82
CA LEU A 192 13.11 14.90 0.44
C LEU A 192 14.21 14.41 1.37
N LEU A 193 13.94 14.31 2.67
CA LEU A 193 14.90 13.74 3.62
C LEU A 193 15.30 12.31 3.24
N HIS A 194 14.33 11.46 2.92
CA HIS A 194 14.60 10.07 2.54
C HIS A 194 15.16 9.94 1.12
N LYS A 195 14.75 10.83 0.22
CA LYS A 195 15.19 10.84 -1.19
C LYS A 195 16.61 11.37 -1.34
N GLU A 196 16.87 12.56 -0.79
CA GLU A 196 18.13 13.29 -0.95
C GLU A 196 19.14 13.00 0.17
N LYS A 197 18.69 12.53 1.33
CA LYS A 197 19.52 12.19 2.51
C LYS A 197 20.38 13.36 3.03
N ARG A 198 19.81 14.58 2.99
CA ARG A 198 20.49 15.82 3.40
C ARG A 198 19.90 16.35 4.70
N ALA A 199 20.77 16.78 5.63
CA ALA A 199 20.39 17.23 6.97
C ALA A 199 19.42 18.42 6.97
N GLU A 200 19.48 19.30 5.95
CA GLU A 200 18.56 20.45 5.82
C GLU A 200 17.08 20.02 5.75
N TYR A 201 16.78 18.88 5.19
CA TYR A 201 15.41 18.35 5.13
C TYR A 201 14.95 17.79 6.47
N TYR A 202 15.86 17.34 7.32
CA TYR A 202 15.53 17.00 8.70
C TYR A 202 15.08 18.24 9.49
N ASP A 203 15.82 19.35 9.36
CA ASP A 203 15.44 20.62 9.97
C ASP A 203 14.08 21.13 9.46
N ALA A 204 13.83 21.01 8.14
CA ALA A 204 12.55 21.36 7.54
C ALA A 204 11.42 20.47 8.07
N LEU A 205 11.65 19.18 8.25
CA LEU A 205 10.68 18.23 8.79
C LEU A 205 10.32 18.60 10.24
N VAL A 206 11.32 18.87 11.09
CA VAL A 206 11.08 19.28 12.48
C VAL A 206 10.30 20.60 12.55
N LYS A 207 10.64 21.59 11.74
CA LYS A 207 9.94 22.89 11.67
C LYS A 207 8.50 22.76 11.18
N SER A 208 8.22 21.81 10.29
CA SER A 208 6.87 21.62 9.74
C SER A 208 5.86 21.05 10.75
N MET A 209 6.35 20.54 11.88
CA MET A 209 5.54 19.97 12.96
C MET A 209 5.30 20.96 14.11
N ALA A 210 5.96 22.12 14.09
CA ALA A 210 5.78 23.18 15.09
C ALA A 210 4.55 24.04 14.76
#